data_09b6149d209870ee6a3ccd29d8d0cc19
#
_entry.id   09b6149d209870ee6a3ccd29d8d0cc19
#
_cell.length_a   1.000
_cell.length_b   1.000
_cell.length_c   1.000
_cell.angle_alpha   90.00
_cell.angle_beta   90.00
_cell.angle_gamma   90.00
#
_symmetry.space_group_name_H-M   'P 1'
#
loop_
_entity.id
_entity.type
_entity.pdbx_description
1 polymer ?
#
loop_
_entity_poly.entity_id
_entity_poly.type
_entity_poly.pdbx_seq_one_letter_code
_entity_poly.pdbx_strand_id
1 'polypeptide(L)'
;MDPIVKYPDFTQLDALSTPLREYARLKCEQGAETGAAALIGQLTETMRCTVRLLQELPDDAALSACEPNELDAIRALRAPAQRRLWEALPPEDIWMDKLEGALLGRIIGCLLGVPVEGLSVESMRAWSEYIGKPFPPVSYWEEVQNPELWNCYGRQRGEYRKCALRSAPVDDDLAYTQLALLILEEYGPDFTTEDVGEAWKKYLPVACTAEQAALDNLKKGVPAREAADRDNPFCQWIGAAIRSDGFGWAAAGLPELAAEMAWRDARLSHRRNGIYGEMFLAAAQSAAFAVSDPLDAVRAGMAEIPRECLLYRDLAWALEHCGAVRGHGDARRLVDERFAGMHAVHTNNNLCLIVFGLKLAEGDLMRGLSQTVAMGLDSDCTAASAGSILGAVLGKRAIAPELYECFHDRMDTYLKNTEAFSIRDMAKRY
;
A
#
# COMPACT_ATOMS: atom_id res chain seq x y z
N MET A 1 -14.57 20.72 -6.05
CA MET A 1 -14.76 20.46 -4.59
C MET A 1 -13.51 20.97 -3.88
N ASP A 2 -13.60 21.72 -2.81
CA ASP A 2 -12.39 22.13 -2.10
C ASP A 2 -11.72 20.90 -1.46
N PRO A 3 -10.39 20.76 -1.56
CA PRO A 3 -9.68 19.65 -0.92
C PRO A 3 -9.86 19.71 0.59
N ILE A 4 -10.00 18.53 1.22
CA ILE A 4 -10.23 18.40 2.69
C ILE A 4 -9.02 18.92 3.49
N VAL A 5 -7.80 18.68 2.96
CA VAL A 5 -6.54 19.14 3.54
C VAL A 5 -5.91 20.16 2.59
N LYS A 6 -5.48 21.30 3.15
CA LYS A 6 -4.75 22.34 2.39
C LYS A 6 -3.27 22.27 2.74
N TYR A 7 -2.46 21.93 1.75
CA TYR A 7 -1.01 21.86 1.88
C TYR A 7 -0.35 23.21 1.56
N PRO A 8 0.78 23.56 2.22
CA PRO A 8 1.59 24.69 1.79
C PRO A 8 2.17 24.44 0.39
N ASP A 9 2.51 25.54 -0.31
CA ASP A 9 3.22 25.44 -1.58
C ASP A 9 4.72 25.20 -1.35
N PHE A 10 5.21 24.03 -1.74
CA PHE A 10 6.61 23.63 -1.63
C PHE A 10 7.43 23.95 -2.88
N THR A 11 6.84 24.47 -3.96
CA THR A 11 7.48 24.65 -5.28
C THR A 11 8.78 25.46 -5.19
N GLN A 12 8.79 26.55 -4.39
CA GLN A 12 9.98 27.37 -4.23
C GLN A 12 11.08 26.67 -3.42
N LEU A 13 10.71 25.90 -2.40
CA LEU A 13 11.67 25.13 -1.60
C LEU A 13 12.35 24.08 -2.45
N ASP A 14 11.60 23.36 -3.25
CA ASP A 14 12.10 22.33 -4.16
C ASP A 14 13.00 22.94 -5.24
N ALA A 15 12.59 24.07 -5.83
CA ALA A 15 13.36 24.78 -6.85
C ALA A 15 14.72 25.26 -6.35
N LEU A 16 14.85 25.61 -5.07
CA LEU A 16 16.12 26.07 -4.48
C LEU A 16 17.08 24.94 -4.13
N SER A 17 16.63 23.71 -3.98
CA SER A 17 17.44 22.58 -3.50
C SER A 17 18.64 22.27 -4.41
N THR A 18 18.45 22.22 -5.72
CA THR A 18 19.51 21.92 -6.68
C THR A 18 20.49 23.11 -6.87
N PRO A 19 20.02 24.34 -7.16
CA PRO A 19 20.92 25.50 -7.26
C PRO A 19 21.78 25.70 -6.02
N LEU A 20 21.24 25.52 -4.83
CA LEU A 20 21.97 25.65 -3.57
C LEU A 20 23.18 24.71 -3.52
N ARG A 21 22.99 23.43 -3.83
CA ARG A 21 24.06 22.44 -3.84
C ARG A 21 25.10 22.73 -4.90
N GLU A 22 24.67 23.09 -6.11
CA GLU A 22 25.60 23.34 -7.22
C GLU A 22 26.40 24.64 -7.02
N TYR A 23 25.79 25.71 -6.48
CA TYR A 23 26.55 26.93 -6.11
C TYR A 23 27.56 26.66 -4.98
N ALA A 24 27.21 25.83 -3.98
CA ALA A 24 28.14 25.46 -2.93
C ALA A 24 29.35 24.70 -3.50
N ARG A 25 29.14 23.76 -4.40
CA ARG A 25 30.20 23.01 -5.11
C ARG A 25 31.08 23.97 -5.94
N LEU A 26 30.44 24.79 -6.75
CA LEU A 26 31.17 25.80 -7.59
C LEU A 26 32.04 26.71 -6.73
N LYS A 27 31.57 27.16 -5.57
CA LYS A 27 32.33 28.01 -4.67
C LYS A 27 33.51 27.29 -4.03
N CYS A 28 33.38 26.00 -3.71
CA CYS A 28 34.52 25.17 -3.30
C CYS A 28 35.56 25.06 -4.43
N GLU A 29 35.16 24.81 -5.67
CA GLU A 29 36.03 24.74 -6.83
C GLU A 29 36.76 26.10 -7.14
N GLN A 30 36.16 27.21 -6.70
CA GLN A 30 36.72 28.56 -6.79
C GLN A 30 37.57 28.95 -5.57
N GLY A 31 37.87 28.03 -4.66
CA GLY A 31 38.72 28.27 -3.49
C GLY A 31 38.00 28.91 -2.28
N ALA A 32 36.65 28.94 -2.27
CA ALA A 32 35.85 29.50 -1.17
C ALA A 32 35.27 28.43 -0.26
N GLU A 33 35.94 27.33 -0.04
CA GLU A 33 35.47 26.12 0.68
C GLU A 33 34.97 26.43 2.08
N THR A 34 35.74 27.18 2.87
CA THR A 34 35.41 27.53 4.24
C THR A 34 34.11 28.33 4.32
N GLY A 35 33.94 29.32 3.42
CA GLY A 35 32.73 30.15 3.36
C GLY A 35 31.51 29.34 2.91
N ALA A 36 31.64 28.47 1.90
CA ALA A 36 30.60 27.62 1.42
C ALA A 36 30.15 26.61 2.50
N ALA A 37 31.13 25.98 3.18
CA ALA A 37 30.83 25.04 4.28
C ALA A 37 30.08 25.71 5.46
N ALA A 38 30.48 26.92 5.83
CA ALA A 38 29.82 27.68 6.90
C ALA A 38 28.37 28.01 6.56
N LEU A 39 28.08 28.48 5.34
CA LEU A 39 26.72 28.79 4.88
C LEU A 39 25.83 27.54 4.82
N ILE A 40 26.35 26.43 4.29
CA ILE A 40 25.62 25.17 4.25
C ILE A 40 25.37 24.64 5.68
N GLY A 41 26.34 24.75 6.58
CA GLY A 41 26.17 24.39 7.99
C GLY A 41 25.07 25.19 8.68
N GLN A 42 25.05 26.52 8.50
CA GLN A 42 24.03 27.43 9.04
C GLN A 42 22.63 27.10 8.50
N LEU A 43 22.49 26.85 7.18
CA LEU A 43 21.22 26.45 6.60
C LEU A 43 20.74 25.10 7.17
N THR A 44 21.64 24.12 7.26
CA THR A 44 21.31 22.78 7.80
C THR A 44 20.75 22.89 9.23
N GLU A 45 21.35 23.73 10.07
CA GLU A 45 20.85 23.93 11.44
C GLU A 45 19.51 24.67 11.45
N THR A 46 19.31 25.64 10.56
CA THR A 46 18.01 26.32 10.39
C THR A 46 16.93 25.31 9.98
N MET A 47 17.18 24.44 9.03
CA MET A 47 16.24 23.39 8.59
C MET A 47 15.91 22.41 9.73
N ARG A 48 16.92 21.95 10.49
CA ARG A 48 16.69 21.10 11.67
C ARG A 48 15.82 21.76 12.71
N CYS A 49 16.06 23.06 12.98
CA CYS A 49 15.24 23.83 13.89
C CYS A 49 13.79 23.92 13.38
N THR A 50 13.59 24.16 12.10
CA THR A 50 12.26 24.23 11.49
C THR A 50 11.53 22.90 11.58
N VAL A 51 12.21 21.78 11.35
CA VAL A 51 11.61 20.44 11.52
C VAL A 51 11.13 20.23 12.95
N ARG A 52 11.95 20.59 13.96
CA ARG A 52 11.52 20.50 15.37
C ARG A 52 10.29 21.34 15.67
N LEU A 53 10.26 22.58 15.18
CA LEU A 53 9.11 23.48 15.38
C LEU A 53 7.84 22.93 14.71
N LEU A 54 7.96 22.26 13.53
CA LEU A 54 6.83 21.60 12.88
C LEU A 54 6.33 20.40 13.70
N GLN A 55 7.23 19.63 14.32
CA GLN A 55 6.88 18.51 15.20
C GLN A 55 6.18 18.97 16.49
N GLU A 56 6.47 20.18 16.97
CA GLU A 56 5.88 20.77 18.17
C GLU A 56 4.53 21.48 17.92
N LEU A 57 4.08 21.61 16.65
CA LEU A 57 2.78 22.20 16.37
C LEU A 57 1.67 21.32 16.94
N PRO A 58 0.71 21.90 17.66
CA PRO A 58 -0.39 21.12 18.22
C PRO A 58 -1.32 20.63 17.11
N ASP A 59 -1.75 19.37 17.24
CA ASP A 59 -2.81 18.83 16.40
C ASP A 59 -4.16 19.51 16.69
N ASP A 60 -5.06 19.53 15.70
CA ASP A 60 -6.44 19.92 15.92
C ASP A 60 -7.13 18.95 16.90
N ALA A 61 -7.68 19.48 17.99
CA ALA A 61 -8.24 18.64 19.06
C ALA A 61 -9.50 17.86 18.61
N ALA A 62 -10.32 18.43 17.71
CA ALA A 62 -11.52 17.77 17.21
C ALA A 62 -11.14 16.63 16.27
N LEU A 63 -10.15 16.84 15.40
CA LEU A 63 -9.63 15.80 14.52
C LEU A 63 -8.97 14.68 15.33
N SER A 64 -8.15 15.01 16.34
CA SER A 64 -7.51 14.02 17.21
C SER A 64 -8.51 13.18 17.99
N ALA A 65 -9.63 13.78 18.42
CA ALA A 65 -10.71 13.03 19.08
C ALA A 65 -11.42 12.03 18.15
N CYS A 66 -11.45 12.29 16.84
CA CYS A 66 -12.02 11.39 15.83
C CYS A 66 -11.01 10.34 15.32
N GLU A 67 -9.72 10.52 15.62
CA GLU A 67 -8.63 9.68 15.06
C GLU A 67 -7.67 9.16 16.15
N PRO A 68 -8.16 8.38 17.13
CA PRO A 68 -7.30 7.79 18.16
C PRO A 68 -6.41 6.68 17.61
N ASN A 69 -5.27 6.41 18.27
CA ASN A 69 -4.37 5.35 17.91
C ASN A 69 -4.62 4.03 18.69
N GLU A 70 -5.27 4.11 19.85
CA GLU A 70 -5.49 2.96 20.73
C GLU A 70 -6.74 2.15 20.31
N LEU A 71 -6.62 0.82 20.28
CA LEU A 71 -7.65 -0.08 19.75
C LEU A 71 -9.02 0.11 20.41
N ASP A 72 -9.06 0.23 21.76
CA ASP A 72 -10.34 0.39 22.47
C ASP A 72 -11.01 1.72 22.13
N ALA A 73 -10.24 2.79 21.94
CA ALA A 73 -10.77 4.07 21.51
C ALA A 73 -11.26 4.01 20.05
N ILE A 74 -10.54 3.33 19.17
CA ILE A 74 -10.96 3.05 17.77
C ILE A 74 -12.30 2.30 17.80
N ARG A 75 -12.40 1.22 18.58
CA ARG A 75 -13.61 0.39 18.71
C ARG A 75 -14.81 1.19 19.19
N ALA A 76 -14.61 2.12 20.13
CA ALA A 76 -15.67 2.97 20.64
C ALA A 76 -16.27 3.94 19.61
N LEU A 77 -15.50 4.27 18.55
CA LEU A 77 -15.90 5.20 17.48
C LEU A 77 -16.39 4.52 16.20
N ARG A 78 -16.42 3.18 16.16
CA ARG A 78 -16.87 2.42 14.99
C ARG A 78 -18.39 2.49 14.79
N ALA A 79 -18.81 2.32 13.53
CA ALA A 79 -20.22 2.12 13.21
C ALA A 79 -20.72 0.75 13.71
N PRO A 80 -22.01 0.62 14.08
CA PRO A 80 -22.62 -0.70 14.29
C PRO A 80 -22.56 -1.54 13.01
N ALA A 81 -22.13 -2.80 13.12
CA ALA A 81 -22.06 -3.72 11.98
C ALA A 81 -22.07 -5.18 12.43
N GLN A 82 -22.35 -6.08 11.49
CA GLN A 82 -22.11 -7.51 11.66
C GLN A 82 -20.61 -7.78 11.48
N ARG A 83 -19.97 -8.33 12.51
CA ARG A 83 -18.51 -8.56 12.57
C ARG A 83 -18.09 -10.01 12.46
N ARG A 84 -19.06 -10.88 12.26
CA ARG A 84 -18.85 -12.29 11.97
C ARG A 84 -19.74 -12.66 10.78
N LEU A 85 -19.12 -12.93 9.65
CA LEU A 85 -19.82 -13.22 8.39
C LEU A 85 -19.99 -14.71 8.15
N TRP A 86 -19.11 -15.52 8.76
CA TRP A 86 -19.21 -16.98 8.74
C TRP A 86 -19.47 -17.54 10.14
N GLU A 87 -20.49 -18.39 10.24
CA GLU A 87 -20.75 -19.22 11.43
C GLU A 87 -19.79 -20.41 11.52
N ALA A 88 -19.43 -20.97 10.35
CA ALA A 88 -18.47 -22.06 10.18
C ALA A 88 -17.72 -21.87 8.85
N LEU A 89 -16.52 -22.43 8.77
CA LEU A 89 -15.75 -22.44 7.51
C LEU A 89 -16.53 -23.19 6.43
N PRO A 90 -16.51 -22.71 5.17
CA PRO A 90 -17.06 -23.44 4.03
C PRO A 90 -16.27 -24.72 3.77
N PRO A 91 -16.75 -25.63 2.88
CA PRO A 91 -15.99 -26.79 2.44
C PRO A 91 -14.56 -26.40 1.97
N GLU A 92 -13.60 -27.28 2.27
CA GLU A 92 -12.17 -27.03 2.05
C GLU A 92 -11.86 -26.64 0.60
N ASP A 93 -12.50 -27.27 -0.37
CA ASP A 93 -12.30 -26.99 -1.80
C ASP A 93 -12.78 -25.57 -2.19
N ILE A 94 -13.81 -25.04 -1.54
CA ILE A 94 -14.30 -23.68 -1.72
C ILE A 94 -13.37 -22.70 -1.02
N TRP A 95 -12.97 -23.02 0.20
CA TRP A 95 -12.07 -22.21 0.99
C TRP A 95 -10.72 -22.04 0.28
N MET A 96 -10.09 -23.15 -0.13
CA MET A 96 -8.80 -23.15 -0.81
C MET A 96 -8.86 -22.43 -2.16
N ASP A 97 -9.94 -22.60 -2.94
CA ASP A 97 -10.12 -21.89 -4.21
C ASP A 97 -10.10 -20.37 -4.02
N LYS A 98 -10.78 -19.88 -2.98
CA LYS A 98 -10.81 -18.45 -2.62
C LYS A 98 -9.46 -17.95 -2.10
N LEU A 99 -8.79 -18.71 -1.24
CA LEU A 99 -7.50 -18.34 -0.67
C LEU A 99 -6.39 -18.31 -1.74
N GLU A 100 -6.31 -19.34 -2.58
CA GLU A 100 -5.40 -19.32 -3.73
C GLU A 100 -5.74 -18.18 -4.71
N GLY A 101 -7.04 -17.88 -4.89
CA GLY A 101 -7.50 -16.74 -5.67
C GLY A 101 -7.01 -15.41 -5.10
N ALA A 102 -7.12 -15.20 -3.80
CA ALA A 102 -6.66 -14.00 -3.10
C ALA A 102 -5.14 -13.81 -3.25
N LEU A 103 -4.36 -14.87 -2.98
CA LEU A 103 -2.89 -14.83 -3.09
C LEU A 103 -2.44 -14.58 -4.53
N LEU A 104 -3.01 -15.28 -5.50
CA LEU A 104 -2.69 -15.07 -6.92
C LEU A 104 -3.13 -13.68 -7.39
N GLY A 105 -4.32 -13.22 -6.99
CA GLY A 105 -4.81 -11.88 -7.32
C GLY A 105 -3.87 -10.80 -6.82
N ARG A 106 -3.37 -10.93 -5.58
CA ARG A 106 -2.36 -10.03 -5.02
C ARG A 106 -1.07 -10.03 -5.82
N ILE A 107 -0.51 -11.19 -6.11
CA ILE A 107 0.73 -11.32 -6.90
C ILE A 107 0.56 -10.70 -8.28
N ILE A 108 -0.52 -11.06 -9.00
CA ILE A 108 -0.78 -10.54 -10.35
C ILE A 108 -0.94 -9.02 -10.34
N GLY A 109 -1.69 -8.49 -9.36
CA GLY A 109 -1.91 -7.05 -9.20
C GLY A 109 -0.61 -6.29 -8.96
N CYS A 110 0.21 -6.73 -8.01
CA CYS A 110 1.53 -6.17 -7.72
C CYS A 110 2.39 -6.14 -9.00
N LEU A 111 2.57 -7.27 -9.66
CA LEU A 111 3.45 -7.37 -10.85
C LEU A 111 2.95 -6.61 -12.08
N LEU A 112 1.66 -6.30 -12.15
CA LEU A 112 1.12 -5.38 -13.17
C LEU A 112 1.46 -3.93 -12.84
N GLY A 113 1.48 -3.56 -11.56
CA GLY A 113 1.70 -2.19 -11.09
C GLY A 113 3.16 -1.78 -11.02
N VAL A 114 4.05 -2.65 -10.51
CA VAL A 114 5.49 -2.36 -10.28
C VAL A 114 6.20 -1.67 -11.45
N PRO A 115 6.06 -2.08 -12.71
CA PRO A 115 6.78 -1.42 -13.81
C PRO A 115 6.36 0.02 -14.07
N VAL A 116 5.20 0.42 -13.59
CA VAL A 116 4.57 1.73 -13.88
C VAL A 116 4.28 2.56 -12.63
N GLU A 117 4.74 2.10 -11.47
CA GLU A 117 4.63 2.83 -10.21
C GLU A 117 5.15 4.26 -10.34
N GLY A 118 4.34 5.23 -9.92
CA GLY A 118 4.67 6.65 -9.99
C GLY A 118 4.64 7.26 -11.39
N LEU A 119 4.35 6.50 -12.45
CA LEU A 119 4.17 7.08 -13.78
C LEU A 119 2.83 7.81 -13.91
N SER A 120 2.81 8.85 -14.74
CA SER A 120 1.57 9.49 -15.12
C SER A 120 0.72 8.59 -16.02
N VAL A 121 -0.58 8.80 -16.04
CA VAL A 121 -1.51 8.08 -16.92
C VAL A 121 -1.12 8.24 -18.40
N GLU A 122 -0.65 9.43 -18.77
CA GLU A 122 -0.18 9.76 -20.12
C GLU A 122 1.08 8.95 -20.47
N SER A 123 2.04 8.83 -19.53
CA SER A 123 3.26 8.04 -19.75
C SER A 123 2.96 6.55 -19.90
N MET A 124 2.05 6.00 -19.10
CA MET A 124 1.61 4.62 -19.22
C MET A 124 0.92 4.36 -20.56
N ARG A 125 0.04 5.26 -20.99
CA ARG A 125 -0.63 5.19 -22.28
C ARG A 125 0.36 5.24 -23.44
N ALA A 126 1.32 6.17 -23.40
CA ALA A 126 2.35 6.28 -24.42
C ALA A 126 3.23 5.03 -24.50
N TRP A 127 3.52 4.40 -23.35
CA TRP A 127 4.22 3.12 -23.35
C TRP A 127 3.40 2.02 -24.02
N SER A 128 2.12 1.86 -23.68
CA SER A 128 1.24 0.87 -24.29
C SER A 128 1.14 1.07 -25.82
N GLU A 129 0.97 2.30 -26.27
CA GLU A 129 0.94 2.64 -27.71
C GLU A 129 2.25 2.27 -28.40
N TYR A 130 3.40 2.58 -27.76
CA TYR A 130 4.72 2.25 -28.32
C TYR A 130 4.94 0.75 -28.49
N ILE A 131 4.53 -0.07 -27.53
CA ILE A 131 4.65 -1.54 -27.62
C ILE A 131 3.49 -2.20 -28.39
N GLY A 132 2.56 -1.41 -28.95
CA GLY A 132 1.43 -1.91 -29.73
C GLY A 132 0.39 -2.70 -28.90
N LYS A 133 0.24 -2.34 -27.61
CA LYS A 133 -0.70 -3.00 -26.70
C LYS A 133 -1.85 -2.06 -26.30
N PRO A 134 -3.01 -2.60 -25.91
CA PRO A 134 -4.11 -1.78 -25.42
C PRO A 134 -3.77 -1.12 -24.06
N PHE A 135 -4.41 0.03 -23.82
CA PHE A 135 -4.44 0.69 -22.52
C PHE A 135 -5.90 0.93 -22.09
N PRO A 136 -6.30 0.57 -20.87
CA PRO A 136 -5.52 -0.08 -19.76
C PRO A 136 -4.90 -1.43 -20.13
N PRO A 137 -3.82 -1.85 -19.43
CA PRO A 137 -3.07 -3.06 -19.77
C PRO A 137 -3.93 -4.32 -19.59
N VAL A 138 -3.90 -5.24 -20.55
CA VAL A 138 -4.64 -6.53 -20.48
C VAL A 138 -3.73 -7.72 -20.14
N SER A 139 -2.47 -7.47 -19.89
CA SER A 139 -1.43 -8.44 -19.51
C SER A 139 -0.24 -7.70 -18.93
N TYR A 140 0.78 -8.43 -18.44
CA TYR A 140 2.03 -7.84 -17.96
C TYR A 140 2.70 -6.98 -19.03
N TRP A 141 3.40 -5.94 -18.59
CA TRP A 141 4.11 -5.00 -19.44
C TRP A 141 5.23 -5.70 -20.23
N GLU A 142 5.38 -5.30 -21.47
CA GLU A 142 6.44 -5.81 -22.37
C GLU A 142 7.58 -4.80 -22.47
N GLU A 143 8.73 -5.28 -22.90
CA GLU A 143 9.95 -4.48 -23.01
C GLU A 143 9.83 -3.40 -24.08
N VAL A 144 10.35 -2.20 -23.77
CA VAL A 144 10.66 -1.18 -24.76
C VAL A 144 12.00 -1.55 -25.42
N GLN A 145 11.97 -1.89 -26.69
CA GLN A 145 13.17 -2.33 -27.44
C GLN A 145 14.18 -1.21 -27.68
N ASN A 146 13.72 0.06 -27.74
CA ASN A 146 14.59 1.20 -27.99
C ASN A 146 15.14 1.80 -26.69
N PRO A 147 16.47 1.69 -26.41
CA PRO A 147 17.07 2.26 -25.20
C PRO A 147 16.89 3.77 -25.03
N GLU A 148 16.75 4.53 -26.12
CA GLU A 148 16.54 5.99 -26.06
C GLU A 148 15.20 6.35 -25.41
N LEU A 149 14.22 5.46 -25.43
CA LEU A 149 12.90 5.66 -24.85
C LEU A 149 12.80 5.17 -23.39
N TRP A 150 13.81 4.47 -22.86
CA TRP A 150 13.77 3.99 -21.47
C TRP A 150 13.60 5.12 -20.45
N ASN A 151 14.17 6.29 -20.72
CA ASN A 151 14.03 7.46 -19.87
C ASN A 151 12.64 8.12 -19.99
N CYS A 152 11.93 7.90 -21.09
CA CYS A 152 10.61 8.46 -21.34
C CYS A 152 9.51 7.69 -20.59
N TYR A 153 9.71 6.37 -20.40
CA TYR A 153 8.70 5.46 -19.84
C TYR A 153 9.06 4.95 -18.43
N GLY A 154 10.03 5.57 -17.78
CA GLY A 154 10.51 5.21 -16.46
C GLY A 154 11.55 4.07 -16.46
N ARG A 155 12.17 3.84 -15.31
CA ARG A 155 13.14 2.75 -15.14
C ARG A 155 12.40 1.42 -15.12
N GLN A 156 12.48 0.70 -16.22
CA GLN A 156 11.90 -0.62 -16.31
C GLN A 156 12.72 -1.60 -15.48
N ARG A 157 12.09 -2.19 -14.48
CA ARG A 157 12.62 -3.34 -13.75
C ARG A 157 12.45 -4.56 -14.68
N GLY A 158 13.57 -5.07 -15.24
CA GLY A 158 13.56 -6.09 -16.31
C GLY A 158 12.89 -7.40 -15.90
N GLU A 159 13.03 -7.79 -14.64
CA GLU A 159 12.48 -9.00 -14.04
C GLU A 159 10.95 -9.03 -13.97
N TYR A 160 10.27 -7.88 -14.00
CA TYR A 160 8.80 -7.78 -13.94
C TYR A 160 8.13 -7.76 -15.32
N ARG A 161 8.91 -7.88 -16.40
CA ARG A 161 8.37 -7.93 -17.75
C ARG A 161 7.85 -9.30 -18.09
N LYS A 162 6.80 -9.36 -18.90
CA LYS A 162 6.14 -10.60 -19.32
C LYS A 162 7.12 -11.69 -19.79
N CYS A 163 8.12 -11.33 -20.60
CA CYS A 163 9.09 -12.28 -21.14
C CYS A 163 10.13 -12.77 -20.11
N ALA A 164 10.30 -12.06 -19.00
CA ALA A 164 11.30 -12.36 -17.97
C ALA A 164 10.72 -13.13 -16.78
N LEU A 165 9.39 -13.09 -16.56
CA LEU A 165 8.75 -13.77 -15.43
C LEU A 165 9.07 -15.28 -15.43
N ARG A 166 9.68 -15.75 -14.34
CA ARG A 166 9.97 -17.16 -14.03
C ARG A 166 9.63 -17.50 -12.57
N SER A 167 9.22 -16.52 -11.82
CA SER A 167 8.75 -16.52 -10.44
C SER A 167 7.92 -15.25 -10.25
N ALA A 168 7.25 -15.10 -9.12
CA ALA A 168 6.86 -13.77 -8.64
C ALA A 168 8.12 -13.09 -8.08
N PRO A 169 8.66 -12.03 -8.74
CA PRO A 169 9.87 -11.34 -8.29
C PRO A 169 9.70 -10.67 -6.93
N VAL A 170 10.82 -10.27 -6.35
CA VAL A 170 10.87 -9.61 -5.05
C VAL A 170 10.20 -8.23 -5.11
N ASP A 171 9.26 -8.01 -4.19
CA ASP A 171 8.59 -6.74 -3.98
C ASP A 171 8.19 -6.60 -2.51
N ASP A 172 8.10 -5.38 -1.95
CA ASP A 172 7.73 -5.19 -0.55
C ASP A 172 6.26 -5.54 -0.30
N ASP A 173 5.35 -5.26 -1.23
CA ASP A 173 3.97 -5.73 -1.19
C ASP A 173 3.87 -7.25 -0.96
N LEU A 174 4.72 -8.02 -1.64
CA LEU A 174 4.74 -9.47 -1.54
C LEU A 174 5.52 -9.95 -0.31
N ALA A 175 6.61 -9.28 0.03
CA ALA A 175 7.44 -9.64 1.16
C ALA A 175 6.72 -9.45 2.50
N TYR A 176 5.89 -8.40 2.64
CA TYR A 176 5.09 -8.22 3.84
C TYR A 176 3.97 -9.27 3.97
N THR A 177 3.41 -9.76 2.87
CA THR A 177 2.50 -10.92 2.91
C THR A 177 3.22 -12.16 3.43
N GLN A 178 4.46 -12.41 2.97
CA GLN A 178 5.30 -13.49 3.50
C GLN A 178 5.65 -13.30 4.98
N LEU A 179 5.96 -12.08 5.38
CA LEU A 179 6.30 -11.75 6.77
C LEU A 179 5.10 -11.93 7.71
N ALA A 180 3.88 -11.57 7.29
CA ALA A 180 2.66 -11.80 8.06
C ALA A 180 2.45 -13.30 8.34
N LEU A 181 2.68 -14.17 7.35
CA LEU A 181 2.66 -15.61 7.56
C LEU A 181 3.67 -16.06 8.62
N LEU A 182 4.91 -15.59 8.52
CA LEU A 182 5.96 -15.94 9.51
C LEU A 182 5.62 -15.45 10.92
N ILE A 183 5.02 -14.27 11.06
CA ILE A 183 4.55 -13.75 12.34
C ILE A 183 3.46 -14.64 12.92
N LEU A 184 2.46 -15.01 12.11
CA LEU A 184 1.37 -15.88 12.55
C LEU A 184 1.86 -17.28 12.96
N GLU A 185 2.81 -17.85 12.23
CA GLU A 185 3.39 -19.16 12.55
C GLU A 185 4.26 -19.14 13.82
N GLU A 186 5.00 -18.04 14.04
CA GLU A 186 5.95 -17.96 15.14
C GLU A 186 5.28 -17.54 16.46
N TYR A 187 4.29 -16.64 16.40
CA TYR A 187 3.67 -16.03 17.59
C TYR A 187 2.18 -16.35 17.74
N GLY A 188 1.55 -16.96 16.74
CA GLY A 188 0.11 -17.24 16.73
C GLY A 188 -0.76 -16.00 16.47
N PRO A 189 -2.11 -16.15 16.45
CA PRO A 189 -3.04 -15.06 16.13
C PRO A 189 -3.12 -13.96 17.20
N ASP A 190 -2.61 -14.23 18.41
CA ASP A 190 -2.61 -13.30 19.53
C ASP A 190 -1.29 -12.52 19.66
N PHE A 191 -0.46 -12.51 18.60
CA PHE A 191 0.80 -11.77 18.57
C PHE A 191 0.63 -10.30 19.00
N THR A 192 1.67 -9.72 19.54
CA THR A 192 1.71 -8.31 20.01
C THR A 192 2.50 -7.44 19.06
N THR A 193 2.38 -6.11 19.20
CA THR A 193 3.22 -5.14 18.44
C THR A 193 4.72 -5.37 18.76
N GLU A 194 5.03 -5.81 19.95
CA GLU A 194 6.39 -6.18 20.35
C GLU A 194 6.91 -7.38 19.56
N ASP A 195 6.08 -8.41 19.34
CA ASP A 195 6.41 -9.59 18.54
C ASP A 195 6.64 -9.20 17.06
N VAL A 196 5.82 -8.30 16.52
CA VAL A 196 6.04 -7.73 15.19
C VAL A 196 7.40 -7.04 15.11
N GLY A 197 7.75 -6.25 16.14
CA GLY A 197 9.06 -5.59 16.22
C GLY A 197 10.24 -6.58 16.25
N GLU A 198 10.11 -7.70 16.97
CA GLU A 198 11.12 -8.76 16.97
C GLU A 198 11.21 -9.47 15.61
N ALA A 199 10.07 -9.78 14.98
CA ALA A 199 10.04 -10.35 13.62
C ALA A 199 10.71 -9.42 12.60
N TRP A 200 10.46 -8.10 12.66
CA TRP A 200 11.10 -7.14 11.76
C TRP A 200 12.62 -7.10 11.93
N LYS A 201 13.14 -7.07 13.16
CA LYS A 201 14.58 -7.14 13.41
C LYS A 201 15.19 -8.44 12.88
N LYS A 202 14.46 -9.54 12.96
CA LYS A 202 14.89 -10.87 12.52
C LYS A 202 14.90 -11.02 11.01
N TYR A 203 13.85 -10.57 10.35
CA TYR A 203 13.57 -10.88 8.94
C TYR A 203 13.79 -9.72 7.96
N LEU A 204 13.53 -8.46 8.35
CA LEU A 204 13.65 -7.33 7.41
C LEU A 204 15.10 -6.82 7.34
N PRO A 205 15.74 -6.85 6.16
CA PRO A 205 17.03 -6.20 5.94
C PRO A 205 16.92 -4.68 5.84
N VAL A 206 15.87 -4.23 5.15
CA VAL A 206 15.57 -2.84 4.78
C VAL A 206 14.04 -2.71 4.66
N ALA A 207 13.55 -1.51 4.78
CA ALA A 207 12.16 -1.14 4.57
C ALA A 207 12.07 0.23 3.84
N CYS A 208 10.86 0.72 3.58
CA CYS A 208 10.64 2.02 2.97
C CYS A 208 9.99 2.99 3.98
N THR A 209 10.14 4.28 3.79
CA THR A 209 9.39 5.37 4.46
C THR A 209 9.10 5.16 5.95
N ALA A 210 7.84 5.01 6.36
CA ALA A 210 7.43 4.83 7.76
C ALA A 210 7.99 3.56 8.39
N GLU A 211 8.05 2.48 7.64
CA GLU A 211 8.62 1.20 8.05
C GLU A 211 10.12 1.31 8.30
N GLN A 212 10.84 2.01 7.42
CA GLN A 212 12.27 2.22 7.62
C GLN A 212 12.54 3.08 8.86
N ALA A 213 11.76 4.14 9.08
CA ALA A 213 11.84 4.95 10.30
C ALA A 213 11.63 4.10 11.56
N ALA A 214 10.58 3.28 11.57
CA ALA A 214 10.29 2.39 12.69
C ALA A 214 11.39 1.33 12.89
N LEU A 215 11.85 0.69 11.81
CA LEU A 215 12.93 -0.31 11.85
C LEU A 215 14.25 0.28 12.40
N ASP A 216 14.60 1.50 12.00
CA ASP A 216 15.77 2.20 12.49
C ASP A 216 15.62 2.58 13.98
N ASN A 217 14.43 2.95 14.42
CA ASN A 217 14.12 3.22 15.80
C ASN A 217 14.21 1.94 16.66
N LEU A 218 13.67 0.81 16.18
CA LEU A 218 13.84 -0.49 16.83
C LEU A 218 15.31 -0.89 16.97
N LYS A 219 16.12 -0.69 15.92
CA LYS A 219 17.57 -0.97 15.96
C LYS A 219 18.33 -0.08 16.97
N LYS A 220 17.80 1.12 17.26
CA LYS A 220 18.30 2.04 18.29
C LYS A 220 17.79 1.71 19.70
N GLY A 221 16.97 0.66 19.86
CA GLY A 221 16.41 0.23 21.14
C GLY A 221 15.16 1.01 21.58
N VAL A 222 14.49 1.72 20.67
CA VAL A 222 13.19 2.34 20.95
C VAL A 222 12.16 1.22 21.10
N PRO A 223 11.28 1.27 22.14
CA PRO A 223 10.21 0.30 22.30
C PRO A 223 9.29 0.25 21.07
N ALA A 224 8.78 -0.94 20.73
CA ALA A 224 7.97 -1.14 19.52
C ALA A 224 6.77 -0.18 19.45
N ARG A 225 6.08 0.03 20.57
CA ARG A 225 4.91 0.95 20.63
C ARG A 225 5.24 2.43 20.41
N GLU A 226 6.51 2.81 20.54
CA GLU A 226 6.99 4.18 20.34
C GLU A 226 7.73 4.36 19.00
N ALA A 227 8.01 3.26 18.29
CA ALA A 227 8.87 3.27 17.10
C ALA A 227 8.33 4.16 15.98
N ALA A 228 7.00 4.28 15.85
CA ALA A 228 6.36 5.16 14.88
C ALA A 228 6.40 6.65 15.24
N ASP A 229 6.67 7.01 16.51
CA ASP A 229 6.52 8.38 16.99
C ASP A 229 7.80 9.23 16.83
N ARG A 230 8.92 8.62 16.43
CA ARG A 230 10.22 9.29 16.36
C ARG A 230 10.69 9.43 14.92
N ASP A 231 10.85 10.70 14.49
CA ASP A 231 11.40 11.05 13.16
C ASP A 231 10.70 10.34 11.99
N ASN A 232 9.39 10.21 12.07
CA ASN A 232 8.56 9.50 11.11
C ASN A 232 7.44 10.38 10.53
N PRO A 233 7.72 11.23 9.55
CA PRO A 233 6.70 12.06 8.89
C PRO A 233 5.80 11.26 7.94
N PHE A 234 6.06 9.98 7.74
CA PHE A 234 5.38 9.10 6.79
C PHE A 234 4.28 8.23 7.45
N CYS A 235 3.96 8.44 8.73
CA CYS A 235 3.11 7.56 9.52
C CYS A 235 1.64 7.46 9.06
N GLN A 236 1.24 8.17 8.01
CA GLN A 236 -0.06 8.04 7.34
C GLN A 236 0.06 7.64 5.86
N TRP A 237 1.23 7.18 5.41
CA TRP A 237 1.42 6.64 4.07
C TRP A 237 0.96 5.19 3.98
N ILE A 238 0.88 4.65 2.74
CA ILE A 238 0.21 3.37 2.45
C ILE A 238 0.92 2.13 3.00
N GLY A 239 2.17 2.24 3.47
CA GLY A 239 2.99 1.10 3.84
C GLY A 239 2.41 0.16 4.90
N ALA A 240 1.51 0.64 5.79
CA ALA A 240 0.76 -0.27 6.65
C ALA A 240 -0.29 -1.07 5.85
N ALA A 241 -1.01 -0.41 4.97
CA ALA A 241 -2.11 -1.01 4.22
C ALA A 241 -1.66 -2.20 3.35
N ILE A 242 -0.42 -2.19 2.82
CA ILE A 242 0.12 -3.30 2.01
C ILE A 242 0.42 -4.57 2.81
N ARG A 243 0.41 -4.51 4.15
CA ARG A 243 0.72 -5.64 5.04
C ARG A 243 -0.52 -6.42 5.49
N SER A 244 -1.70 -5.94 5.15
CA SER A 244 -3.01 -6.37 5.65
C SER A 244 -3.41 -7.80 5.26
N ASP A 245 -2.94 -8.30 4.12
CA ASP A 245 -3.47 -9.49 3.44
C ASP A 245 -3.39 -10.75 4.29
N GLY A 246 -2.21 -11.06 4.85
CA GLY A 246 -2.03 -12.25 5.68
C GLY A 246 -2.96 -12.29 6.88
N PHE A 247 -3.21 -11.14 7.50
CA PHE A 247 -4.14 -11.04 8.63
C PHE A 247 -5.60 -11.15 8.19
N GLY A 248 -5.94 -10.59 7.02
CA GLY A 248 -7.26 -10.74 6.40
C GLY A 248 -7.58 -12.20 6.07
N TRP A 249 -6.61 -12.92 5.49
CA TRP A 249 -6.77 -14.32 5.08
C TRP A 249 -6.85 -15.27 6.29
N ALA A 250 -5.97 -15.09 7.28
CA ALA A 250 -5.97 -15.90 8.49
C ALA A 250 -7.25 -15.74 9.33
N ALA A 251 -7.97 -14.64 9.17
CA ALA A 251 -9.24 -14.36 9.83
C ALA A 251 -10.42 -14.27 8.85
N ALA A 252 -10.45 -15.10 7.81
CA ALA A 252 -11.49 -15.05 6.79
C ALA A 252 -12.90 -15.17 7.36
N GLY A 253 -13.80 -14.27 6.94
CA GLY A 253 -15.16 -14.15 7.46
C GLY A 253 -15.27 -13.57 8.88
N LEU A 254 -14.15 -13.12 9.47
CA LEU A 254 -14.06 -12.54 10.81
C LEU A 254 -13.39 -11.15 10.74
N PRO A 255 -14.02 -10.13 10.12
CA PRO A 255 -13.41 -8.84 9.84
C PRO A 255 -12.89 -8.12 11.09
N GLU A 256 -13.55 -8.26 12.25
CA GLU A 256 -13.08 -7.66 13.50
C GLU A 256 -11.73 -8.24 13.96
N LEU A 257 -11.57 -9.57 13.87
CA LEU A 257 -10.30 -10.23 14.23
C LEU A 257 -9.18 -9.84 13.26
N ALA A 258 -9.48 -9.78 11.95
CA ALA A 258 -8.54 -9.30 10.94
C ALA A 258 -8.07 -7.88 11.23
N ALA A 259 -8.99 -6.96 11.52
CA ALA A 259 -8.68 -5.57 11.87
C ALA A 259 -7.87 -5.46 13.17
N GLU A 260 -8.11 -6.32 14.15
CA GLU A 260 -7.33 -6.35 15.40
C GLU A 260 -5.90 -6.78 15.17
N MET A 261 -5.67 -7.85 14.39
CA MET A 261 -4.32 -8.28 14.01
C MET A 261 -3.59 -7.19 13.21
N ALA A 262 -4.27 -6.58 12.24
CA ALA A 262 -3.74 -5.46 11.47
C ALA A 262 -3.40 -4.24 12.35
N TRP A 263 -4.21 -3.92 13.35
CA TRP A 263 -3.89 -2.86 14.31
C TRP A 263 -2.59 -3.14 15.07
N ARG A 264 -2.37 -4.38 15.49
CA ARG A 264 -1.14 -4.77 16.21
C ARG A 264 0.10 -4.62 15.35
N ASP A 265 0.01 -4.91 14.05
CA ASP A 265 1.07 -4.72 13.08
C ASP A 265 1.27 -3.25 12.71
N ALA A 266 0.20 -2.56 12.29
CA ALA A 266 0.25 -1.17 11.83
C ALA A 266 0.84 -0.22 12.86
N ARG A 267 0.51 -0.42 14.15
CA ARG A 267 0.92 0.44 15.25
C ARG A 267 2.44 0.55 15.42
N LEU A 268 3.20 -0.45 14.95
CA LEU A 268 4.66 -0.44 14.98
C LEU A 268 5.25 0.74 14.21
N SER A 269 4.65 1.10 13.07
CA SER A 269 5.22 2.06 12.12
C SER A 269 4.29 3.21 11.75
N HIS A 270 2.99 3.10 12.00
CA HIS A 270 1.98 4.06 11.54
C HIS A 270 1.13 4.62 12.68
N ARG A 271 0.40 5.70 12.35
CA ARG A 271 -0.56 6.37 13.25
C ARG A 271 -1.79 6.79 12.47
N ARG A 272 -2.91 7.00 13.17
CA ARG A 272 -4.16 7.55 12.65
C ARG A 272 -4.61 6.84 11.36
N ASN A 273 -4.79 7.58 10.23
CA ASN A 273 -5.27 7.00 8.98
C ASN A 273 -4.33 5.92 8.40
N GLY A 274 -3.04 5.91 8.74
CA GLY A 274 -2.13 4.80 8.38
C GLY A 274 -2.52 3.50 9.08
N ILE A 275 -2.80 3.53 10.40
CA ILE A 275 -3.33 2.37 11.14
C ILE A 275 -4.68 1.94 10.56
N TYR A 276 -5.57 2.89 10.34
CA TYR A 276 -6.91 2.58 9.83
C TYR A 276 -6.90 2.00 8.43
N GLY A 277 -5.92 2.37 7.59
CA GLY A 277 -5.74 1.80 6.25
C GLY A 277 -5.50 0.29 6.28
N GLU A 278 -4.62 -0.17 7.16
CA GLU A 278 -4.36 -1.60 7.33
C GLU A 278 -5.56 -2.33 7.94
N MET A 279 -6.16 -1.78 9.01
CA MET A 279 -7.36 -2.33 9.65
C MET A 279 -8.51 -2.48 8.65
N PHE A 280 -8.75 -1.45 7.83
CA PHE A 280 -9.76 -1.42 6.78
C PHE A 280 -9.53 -2.51 5.75
N LEU A 281 -8.32 -2.59 5.19
CA LEU A 281 -8.02 -3.58 4.14
C LEU A 281 -8.05 -5.01 4.70
N ALA A 282 -7.46 -5.28 5.85
CA ALA A 282 -7.51 -6.61 6.45
C ALA A 282 -8.96 -7.07 6.70
N ALA A 283 -9.81 -6.19 7.22
CA ALA A 283 -11.22 -6.49 7.41
C ALA A 283 -11.98 -6.66 6.09
N ALA A 284 -11.68 -5.85 5.06
CA ALA A 284 -12.27 -6.00 3.73
C ALA A 284 -11.82 -7.31 3.05
N GLN A 285 -10.54 -7.66 3.15
CA GLN A 285 -10.01 -8.93 2.64
C GLN A 285 -10.64 -10.12 3.37
N SER A 286 -10.78 -10.06 4.69
CA SER A 286 -11.49 -11.06 5.48
C SER A 286 -12.94 -11.22 5.02
N ALA A 287 -13.66 -10.12 4.82
CA ALA A 287 -15.05 -10.13 4.37
C ALA A 287 -15.21 -10.64 2.94
N ALA A 288 -14.23 -10.43 2.07
CA ALA A 288 -14.25 -10.83 0.65
C ALA A 288 -14.47 -12.34 0.46
N PHE A 289 -14.05 -13.16 1.42
CA PHE A 289 -14.32 -14.60 1.40
C PHE A 289 -15.82 -14.94 1.54
N ALA A 290 -16.60 -14.05 2.19
CA ALA A 290 -17.97 -14.31 2.56
C ALA A 290 -19.02 -13.56 1.72
N VAL A 291 -18.59 -12.65 0.84
CA VAL A 291 -19.48 -11.85 0.00
C VAL A 291 -19.32 -12.17 -1.48
N SER A 292 -20.27 -11.73 -2.30
CA SER A 292 -20.25 -11.86 -3.76
C SER A 292 -20.01 -10.53 -4.48
N ASP A 293 -20.22 -9.40 -3.80
CA ASP A 293 -19.90 -8.06 -4.31
C ASP A 293 -18.66 -7.52 -3.57
N PRO A 294 -17.55 -7.20 -4.26
CA PRO A 294 -16.36 -6.67 -3.62
C PRO A 294 -16.61 -5.33 -2.90
N LEU A 295 -17.64 -4.57 -3.27
CA LEU A 295 -18.01 -3.35 -2.55
C LEU A 295 -18.67 -3.64 -1.19
N ASP A 296 -19.26 -4.81 -0.99
CA ASP A 296 -19.73 -5.23 0.34
C ASP A 296 -18.56 -5.56 1.27
N ALA A 297 -17.46 -6.11 0.73
CA ALA A 297 -16.21 -6.26 1.47
C ALA A 297 -15.66 -4.88 1.92
N VAL A 298 -15.68 -3.88 1.04
CA VAL A 298 -15.30 -2.49 1.38
C VAL A 298 -16.15 -1.96 2.54
N ARG A 299 -17.47 -2.14 2.50
CA ARG A 299 -18.38 -1.69 3.57
C ARG A 299 -18.09 -2.40 4.90
N ALA A 300 -17.78 -3.70 4.86
CA ALA A 300 -17.37 -4.44 6.05
C ALA A 300 -16.06 -3.92 6.63
N GLY A 301 -15.06 -3.65 5.79
CA GLY A 301 -13.80 -3.04 6.22
C GLY A 301 -13.97 -1.66 6.86
N MET A 302 -14.80 -0.80 6.27
CA MET A 302 -15.12 0.52 6.82
C MET A 302 -15.76 0.45 8.21
N ALA A 303 -16.46 -0.62 8.53
CA ALA A 303 -17.10 -0.81 9.84
C ALA A 303 -16.08 -1.03 10.97
N GLU A 304 -14.82 -1.31 10.66
CA GLU A 304 -13.78 -1.59 11.64
C GLU A 304 -12.89 -0.39 11.98
N ILE A 305 -13.12 0.76 11.35
CA ILE A 305 -12.39 2.01 11.60
C ILE A 305 -13.31 3.10 12.17
N PRO A 306 -12.77 4.18 12.81
CA PRO A 306 -13.57 5.26 13.36
C PRO A 306 -14.44 5.92 12.29
N ARG A 307 -15.75 6.06 12.56
CA ARG A 307 -16.73 6.57 11.59
C ARG A 307 -16.48 8.01 11.12
N GLU A 308 -15.85 8.82 11.98
CA GLU A 308 -15.62 10.25 11.69
C GLU A 308 -14.17 10.56 11.31
N CYS A 309 -13.28 9.55 11.17
CA CYS A 309 -11.92 9.77 10.70
C CYS A 309 -11.89 10.19 9.22
N LEU A 310 -10.79 10.80 8.79
CA LEU A 310 -10.65 11.26 7.40
C LEU A 310 -10.78 10.09 6.41
N LEU A 311 -10.12 8.96 6.69
CA LEU A 311 -10.18 7.79 5.81
C LEU A 311 -11.62 7.27 5.62
N TYR A 312 -12.41 7.16 6.70
CA TYR A 312 -13.81 6.72 6.58
C TYR A 312 -14.61 7.64 5.66
N ARG A 313 -14.46 8.96 5.84
CA ARG A 313 -15.13 9.98 5.00
C ARG A 313 -14.70 9.89 3.54
N ASP A 314 -13.42 9.61 3.28
CA ASP A 314 -12.88 9.46 1.94
C ASP A 314 -13.39 8.20 1.26
N LEU A 315 -13.43 7.06 1.95
CA LEU A 315 -14.00 5.81 1.45
C LEU A 315 -15.52 5.92 1.20
N ALA A 316 -16.25 6.58 2.11
CA ALA A 316 -17.68 6.86 1.91
C ALA A 316 -17.92 7.70 0.66
N TRP A 317 -17.11 8.76 0.47
CA TRP A 317 -17.13 9.57 -0.74
C TRP A 317 -16.83 8.74 -1.99
N ALA A 318 -15.82 7.87 -1.97
CA ALA A 318 -15.50 7.01 -3.12
C ALA A 318 -16.68 6.09 -3.47
N LEU A 319 -17.31 5.45 -2.48
CA LEU A 319 -18.49 4.61 -2.69
C LEU A 319 -19.67 5.41 -3.29
N GLU A 320 -19.91 6.62 -2.80
CA GLU A 320 -20.96 7.50 -3.30
C GLU A 320 -20.73 7.87 -4.79
N HIS A 321 -19.48 8.05 -5.20
CA HIS A 321 -19.10 8.44 -6.55
C HIS A 321 -18.93 7.26 -7.53
N CYS A 322 -18.98 6.01 -7.05
CA CYS A 322 -18.90 4.82 -7.90
C CYS A 322 -19.88 4.83 -9.09
N GLY A 323 -21.08 5.40 -8.91
CA GLY A 323 -22.06 5.51 -9.96
C GLY A 323 -21.67 6.45 -11.11
N ALA A 324 -20.77 7.39 -10.88
CA ALA A 324 -20.30 8.35 -11.88
C ALA A 324 -19.05 7.88 -12.64
N VAL A 325 -18.33 6.87 -12.11
CA VAL A 325 -17.08 6.36 -12.69
C VAL A 325 -17.37 5.33 -13.76
N ARG A 326 -16.88 5.56 -14.98
CA ARG A 326 -17.01 4.68 -16.15
C ARG A 326 -15.68 4.00 -16.53
N GLY A 327 -14.55 4.52 -16.05
CA GLY A 327 -13.22 3.99 -16.30
C GLY A 327 -12.16 4.70 -15.47
N HIS A 328 -10.91 4.25 -15.59
CA HIS A 328 -9.77 4.78 -14.85
C HIS A 328 -9.61 6.32 -14.91
N GLY A 329 -9.90 6.92 -16.07
CA GLY A 329 -9.78 8.38 -16.25
C GLY A 329 -10.75 9.18 -15.39
N ASP A 330 -12.00 8.72 -15.23
CA ASP A 330 -12.98 9.38 -14.36
C ASP A 330 -12.55 9.25 -12.89
N ALA A 331 -12.15 8.04 -12.48
CA ALA A 331 -11.69 7.77 -11.13
C ALA A 331 -10.47 8.62 -10.76
N ARG A 332 -9.46 8.62 -11.63
CA ARG A 332 -8.24 9.39 -11.41
C ARG A 332 -8.51 10.89 -11.29
N ARG A 333 -9.32 11.46 -12.18
CA ARG A 333 -9.70 12.87 -12.13
C ARG A 333 -10.40 13.23 -10.81
N LEU A 334 -11.35 12.41 -10.36
CA LEU A 334 -12.03 12.62 -9.08
C LEU A 334 -11.06 12.60 -7.90
N VAL A 335 -10.10 11.66 -7.90
CA VAL A 335 -9.07 11.56 -6.85
C VAL A 335 -8.13 12.76 -6.88
N ASP A 336 -7.65 13.17 -8.06
CA ASP A 336 -6.78 14.35 -8.19
C ASP A 336 -7.46 15.64 -7.71
N GLU A 337 -8.77 15.80 -7.99
CA GLU A 337 -9.55 16.96 -7.51
C GLU A 337 -9.73 16.94 -5.98
N ARG A 338 -10.03 15.77 -5.39
CA ARG A 338 -10.30 15.64 -3.95
C ARG A 338 -9.05 15.76 -3.11
N PHE A 339 -7.96 15.17 -3.57
CA PHE A 339 -6.70 15.04 -2.83
C PHE A 339 -5.58 15.94 -3.37
N ALA A 340 -5.95 17.09 -3.93
CA ALA A 340 -4.98 18.02 -4.49
C ALA A 340 -3.88 18.39 -3.47
N GLY A 341 -2.61 18.15 -3.83
CA GLY A 341 -1.44 18.37 -2.98
C GLY A 341 -1.10 17.23 -2.01
N MET A 342 -1.95 16.19 -1.88
CA MET A 342 -1.62 14.99 -1.10
C MET A 342 -0.53 14.18 -1.81
N HIS A 343 0.37 13.61 -1.03
CA HIS A 343 1.47 12.80 -1.58
C HIS A 343 0.93 11.56 -2.32
N ALA A 344 1.59 11.17 -3.42
CA ALA A 344 1.16 10.08 -4.29
C ALA A 344 1.01 8.73 -3.57
N VAL A 345 1.79 8.47 -2.51
CA VAL A 345 1.76 7.23 -1.72
C VAL A 345 1.03 7.40 -0.38
N HIS A 346 0.15 8.39 -0.22
CA HIS A 346 -0.67 8.52 0.99
C HIS A 346 -1.75 7.43 1.03
N THR A 347 -2.12 6.99 2.23
CA THR A 347 -3.15 5.96 2.43
C THR A 347 -4.50 6.34 1.80
N ASN A 348 -5.00 7.54 2.05
CA ASN A 348 -6.39 7.90 1.74
C ASN A 348 -6.68 7.94 0.24
N ASN A 349 -5.84 8.59 -0.57
CA ASN A 349 -6.05 8.67 -2.01
C ASN A 349 -5.92 7.30 -2.69
N ASN A 350 -4.94 6.49 -2.29
CA ASN A 350 -4.73 5.16 -2.86
C ASN A 350 -5.85 4.18 -2.49
N LEU A 351 -6.35 4.20 -1.25
CA LEU A 351 -7.49 3.34 -0.88
C LEU A 351 -8.78 3.72 -1.62
N CYS A 352 -8.99 4.99 -1.98
CA CYS A 352 -10.08 5.40 -2.85
C CYS A 352 -9.91 4.84 -4.28
N LEU A 353 -8.68 4.77 -4.82
CA LEU A 353 -8.42 4.11 -6.11
C LEU A 353 -8.75 2.62 -6.07
N ILE A 354 -8.45 1.92 -4.96
CA ILE A 354 -8.85 0.52 -4.78
C ILE A 354 -10.38 0.39 -4.88
N VAL A 355 -11.15 1.24 -4.21
CA VAL A 355 -12.62 1.20 -4.26
C VAL A 355 -13.12 1.38 -5.70
N PHE A 356 -12.56 2.32 -6.46
CA PHE A 356 -12.93 2.51 -7.87
C PHE A 356 -12.49 1.34 -8.76
N GLY A 357 -11.32 0.74 -8.51
CA GLY A 357 -10.85 -0.46 -9.20
C GLY A 357 -11.77 -1.65 -9.00
N LEU A 358 -12.20 -1.89 -7.76
CA LEU A 358 -13.17 -2.93 -7.40
C LEU A 358 -14.52 -2.70 -8.10
N LYS A 359 -15.00 -1.45 -8.17
CA LYS A 359 -16.21 -1.09 -8.90
C LYS A 359 -16.09 -1.37 -10.40
N LEU A 360 -14.95 -1.07 -10.99
CA LEU A 360 -14.70 -1.21 -12.43
C LEU A 360 -14.42 -2.64 -12.86
N ALA A 361 -14.20 -3.55 -11.93
CA ALA A 361 -13.94 -4.98 -12.20
C ALA A 361 -15.12 -5.67 -12.87
N GLU A 362 -16.35 -5.35 -12.49
CA GLU A 362 -17.59 -5.94 -13.04
C GLU A 362 -17.56 -7.48 -13.12
N GLY A 363 -16.97 -8.12 -12.09
CA GLY A 363 -16.86 -9.57 -11.99
C GLY A 363 -15.66 -10.21 -12.74
N ASP A 364 -14.76 -9.41 -13.26
CA ASP A 364 -13.53 -9.87 -13.93
C ASP A 364 -12.28 -9.34 -13.22
N LEU A 365 -11.40 -10.27 -12.77
CA LEU A 365 -10.18 -9.93 -12.06
C LEU A 365 -9.27 -9.03 -12.91
N MET A 366 -8.96 -9.47 -14.13
CA MET A 366 -7.99 -8.76 -14.97
C MET A 366 -8.48 -7.36 -15.33
N ARG A 367 -9.78 -7.21 -15.58
CA ARG A 367 -10.39 -5.89 -15.79
C ARG A 367 -10.23 -4.99 -14.58
N GLY A 368 -10.52 -5.49 -13.37
CA GLY A 368 -10.34 -4.75 -12.12
C GLY A 368 -8.91 -4.27 -11.92
N LEU A 369 -7.95 -5.18 -12.06
CA LEU A 369 -6.52 -4.89 -11.95
C LEU A 369 -6.05 -3.89 -13.00
N SER A 370 -6.44 -4.11 -14.25
CA SER A 370 -6.15 -3.26 -15.40
C SER A 370 -6.58 -1.82 -15.17
N GLN A 371 -7.84 -1.61 -14.73
CA GLN A 371 -8.38 -0.29 -14.42
C GLN A 371 -7.66 0.34 -13.22
N THR A 372 -7.33 -0.45 -12.19
CA THR A 372 -6.62 0.03 -10.99
C THR A 372 -5.22 0.52 -11.34
N VAL A 373 -4.42 -0.28 -12.03
CA VAL A 373 -3.08 0.11 -12.49
C VAL A 373 -3.12 1.37 -13.37
N ALA A 374 -4.10 1.46 -14.29
CA ALA A 374 -4.24 2.59 -15.19
C ALA A 374 -4.60 3.92 -14.49
N MET A 375 -5.02 3.89 -13.24
CA MET A 375 -5.21 5.09 -12.43
C MET A 375 -3.87 5.67 -11.91
N GLY A 376 -2.77 4.91 -11.90
CA GLY A 376 -1.46 5.37 -11.44
C GLY A 376 -1.38 5.60 -9.93
N LEU A 377 -0.57 6.57 -9.49
CA LEU A 377 -0.10 6.76 -8.11
C LEU A 377 0.74 5.53 -7.68
N ASP A 378 0.41 4.93 -6.55
CA ASP A 378 1.03 3.72 -6.02
C ASP A 378 0.34 2.48 -6.64
N SER A 379 0.71 2.18 -7.88
CA SER A 379 -0.06 1.27 -8.74
C SER A 379 0.11 -0.21 -8.40
N ASP A 380 1.24 -0.62 -7.86
CA ASP A 380 1.50 -1.97 -7.37
C ASP A 380 0.74 -2.25 -6.08
N CYS A 381 0.85 -1.37 -5.09
CA CYS A 381 0.12 -1.46 -3.83
C CYS A 381 -1.40 -1.51 -4.05
N THR A 382 -1.92 -0.59 -4.88
CA THR A 382 -3.36 -0.51 -5.12
C THR A 382 -3.89 -1.72 -5.90
N ALA A 383 -3.17 -2.16 -6.93
CA ALA A 383 -3.58 -3.32 -7.72
C ALA A 383 -3.38 -4.64 -6.95
N ALA A 384 -2.34 -4.77 -6.13
CA ALA A 384 -2.15 -5.92 -5.25
C ALA A 384 -3.33 -6.07 -4.28
N SER A 385 -3.70 -4.99 -3.60
CA SER A 385 -4.81 -5.01 -2.63
C SER A 385 -6.17 -5.22 -3.30
N ALA A 386 -6.44 -4.59 -4.45
CA ALA A 386 -7.64 -4.86 -5.25
C ALA A 386 -7.68 -6.32 -5.72
N GLY A 387 -6.53 -6.87 -6.14
CA GLY A 387 -6.37 -8.25 -6.58
C GLY A 387 -6.64 -9.26 -5.48
N SER A 388 -6.17 -8.99 -4.26
CA SER A 388 -6.46 -9.81 -3.09
C SER A 388 -7.97 -9.91 -2.80
N ILE A 389 -8.67 -8.77 -2.79
CA ILE A 389 -10.12 -8.73 -2.57
C ILE A 389 -10.87 -9.42 -3.71
N LEU A 390 -10.58 -9.08 -4.98
CA LEU A 390 -11.23 -9.70 -6.14
C LEU A 390 -10.97 -11.20 -6.21
N GLY A 391 -9.73 -11.63 -5.95
CA GLY A 391 -9.36 -13.03 -5.94
C GLY A 391 -10.08 -13.83 -4.86
N ALA A 392 -10.27 -13.26 -3.66
CA ALA A 392 -11.07 -13.87 -2.59
C ALA A 392 -12.57 -13.96 -2.94
N VAL A 393 -13.11 -12.96 -3.62
CA VAL A 393 -14.53 -12.96 -4.06
C VAL A 393 -14.75 -14.00 -5.16
N LEU A 394 -13.88 -14.02 -6.19
CA LEU A 394 -14.06 -14.77 -7.43
C LEU A 394 -13.53 -16.21 -7.36
N GLY A 395 -12.50 -16.45 -6.55
CA GLY A 395 -11.75 -17.71 -6.49
C GLY A 395 -10.72 -17.85 -7.62
N LYS A 396 -9.77 -18.77 -7.42
CA LYS A 396 -8.71 -19.09 -8.41
C LYS A 396 -9.26 -19.57 -9.75
N ARG A 397 -10.37 -20.32 -9.72
CA ARG A 397 -10.99 -20.87 -10.95
C ARG A 397 -11.43 -19.79 -11.93
N ALA A 398 -11.63 -18.55 -11.46
CA ALA A 398 -11.93 -17.40 -12.30
C ALA A 398 -10.68 -16.70 -12.87
N ILE A 399 -9.47 -17.11 -12.46
CA ILE A 399 -8.21 -16.50 -12.90
C ILE A 399 -7.66 -17.28 -14.09
N ALA A 400 -7.41 -16.60 -15.20
CA ALA A 400 -6.83 -17.20 -16.39
C ALA A 400 -5.41 -17.76 -16.11
N PRO A 401 -5.13 -19.05 -16.41
CA PRO A 401 -3.87 -19.70 -16.05
C PRO A 401 -2.62 -19.00 -16.58
N GLU A 402 -2.69 -18.40 -17.76
CA GLU A 402 -1.58 -17.65 -18.38
C GLU A 402 -1.09 -16.45 -17.55
N LEU A 403 -1.87 -16.00 -16.56
CA LEU A 403 -1.48 -14.91 -15.67
C LEU A 403 -0.59 -15.38 -14.52
N TYR A 404 -0.61 -16.66 -14.15
CA TYR A 404 0.14 -17.15 -12.99
C TYR A 404 1.03 -18.38 -13.26
N GLU A 405 0.82 -19.12 -14.34
CA GLU A 405 1.66 -20.28 -14.67
C GLU A 405 3.13 -19.90 -14.91
N CYS A 406 3.37 -18.66 -15.36
CA CYS A 406 4.72 -18.12 -15.53
C CYS A 406 5.51 -17.98 -14.22
N PHE A 407 4.87 -18.06 -13.07
CA PHE A 407 5.54 -18.01 -11.76
C PHE A 407 6.15 -19.37 -11.35
N HIS A 408 5.80 -20.46 -12.01
CA HIS A 408 6.28 -21.81 -11.69
C HIS A 408 6.17 -22.17 -10.21
N ASP A 409 5.06 -21.75 -9.56
CA ASP A 409 4.79 -21.96 -8.14
C ASP A 409 5.86 -21.37 -7.20
N ARG A 410 6.51 -20.29 -7.62
CA ARG A 410 7.60 -19.67 -6.88
C ARG A 410 7.36 -18.18 -6.66
N MET A 411 7.53 -17.73 -5.43
CA MET A 411 7.57 -16.32 -5.02
C MET A 411 8.91 -16.03 -4.36
N ASP A 412 9.69 -15.12 -4.93
CA ASP A 412 10.99 -14.72 -4.40
C ASP A 412 10.83 -13.84 -3.16
N THR A 413 11.90 -13.70 -2.37
CA THR A 413 11.89 -12.92 -1.15
C THR A 413 13.23 -12.24 -0.90
N TYR A 414 13.20 -11.10 -0.21
CA TYR A 414 14.39 -10.48 0.37
C TYR A 414 14.46 -10.66 1.89
N LEU A 415 13.49 -11.35 2.49
CA LEU A 415 13.49 -11.59 3.91
C LEU A 415 14.71 -12.44 4.31
N LYS A 416 15.40 -12.03 5.37
CA LYS A 416 16.54 -12.78 5.93
C LYS A 416 16.05 -14.11 6.50
N ASN A 417 16.95 -15.09 6.52
CA ASN A 417 16.72 -16.40 7.13
C ASN A 417 15.53 -17.18 6.52
N THR A 418 15.15 -16.83 5.29
CA THR A 418 14.10 -17.52 4.55
C THR A 418 14.59 -17.86 3.13
N GLU A 419 13.96 -18.85 2.52
CA GLU A 419 14.08 -19.16 1.09
C GLU A 419 12.87 -18.64 0.33
N ALA A 420 12.89 -18.73 -1.00
CA ALA A 420 11.71 -18.45 -1.81
C ALA A 420 10.53 -19.35 -1.41
N PHE A 421 9.33 -18.80 -1.45
CA PHE A 421 8.12 -19.52 -1.05
C PHE A 421 7.49 -20.24 -2.26
N SER A 422 6.95 -21.46 -2.05
CA SER A 422 5.96 -22.03 -2.96
C SER A 422 4.63 -21.33 -2.75
N ILE A 423 4.01 -20.84 -3.83
CA ILE A 423 2.72 -20.12 -3.77
C ILE A 423 1.62 -21.05 -3.21
N ARG A 424 1.58 -22.30 -3.67
CA ARG A 424 0.62 -23.30 -3.18
C ARG A 424 0.86 -23.71 -1.73
N ASP A 425 2.12 -23.85 -1.33
CA ASP A 425 2.43 -24.17 0.07
C ASP A 425 2.07 -23.02 0.98
N MET A 426 2.37 -21.79 0.58
CA MET A 426 2.00 -20.59 1.32
C MET A 426 0.48 -20.49 1.53
N ALA A 427 -0.33 -20.75 0.50
CA ALA A 427 -1.79 -20.78 0.64
C ALA A 427 -2.28 -21.85 1.65
N LYS A 428 -1.60 -23.00 1.75
CA LYS A 428 -1.95 -24.05 2.72
C LYS A 428 -1.55 -23.73 4.16
N ARG A 429 -0.57 -22.85 4.31
CA ARG A 429 -0.03 -22.44 5.62
C ARG A 429 -0.87 -21.35 6.28
N TYR A 430 -1.62 -20.56 5.49
CA TYR A 430 -2.66 -19.66 5.97
C TYR A 430 -3.92 -20.42 6.37
#